data_988a8cabf2d299eb778b132ef1975888
#
_entry.id   988a8cabf2d299eb778b132ef1975888
#
_cell.length_a   1.000
_cell.length_b   1.000
_cell.length_c   1.000
_cell.angle_alpha   90.00
_cell.angle_beta   90.00
_cell.angle_gamma   90.00
#
_symmetry.space_group_name_H-M   'P 1'
#
loop_
_entity.id
_entity.type
_entity.pdbx_description
1 polymer ?
#
loop_
_entity_poly.entity_id
_entity_poly.type
_entity_poly.pdbx_seq_one_letter_code
_entity_poly.pdbx_strand_id
1 'polypeptide(L)'
;MLSSKQIEIFYEVYKNSSMTAAANKLQISQPSISKTLKSIESNLGFKLFIRKGKKITPTDEAKELYEYASIVTNQLKNFNYIANTFRSKSLDYINIGTTPSLAETLVPDLIIEYSKIKPESRFNLINLNSIDLIEERYKPEIDMTICFNARSISDSKNIIIAKGKHYLISPKKYNLNKNIFLKDIVHFPYIEITNLLSLYSKSSIMSYFIENNLDINFQLKSDSYSSALSIVSGGYGISIIDELTAKKANKDLVNISNILDTDFTYRVNAMVKKEVTRNDCNDFFNFLYQYV
;
A
#
# COMPACT_ATOMS: atom_id res chain seq x y z
N MET A 1 15.07 28.61 14.23
CA MET A 1 14.20 27.43 14.14
C MET A 1 13.42 27.52 12.84
N LEU A 2 13.28 26.43 12.07
CA LEU A 2 12.47 26.41 10.84
C LEU A 2 10.97 26.42 11.20
N SER A 3 10.19 27.19 10.46
CA SER A 3 8.73 27.17 10.59
C SER A 3 8.12 25.94 9.91
N SER A 4 6.90 25.56 10.31
CA SER A 4 6.14 24.46 9.67
C SER A 4 5.99 24.65 8.17
N LYS A 5 5.77 25.88 7.70
CA LYS A 5 5.69 26.23 6.27
C LYS A 5 7.01 26.00 5.53
N GLN A 6 8.14 26.29 6.16
CA GLN A 6 9.47 26.02 5.60
C GLN A 6 9.73 24.52 5.48
N ILE A 7 9.38 23.74 6.51
CA ILE A 7 9.52 22.29 6.50
C ILE A 7 8.63 21.68 5.41
N GLU A 8 7.39 22.13 5.26
CA GLU A 8 6.47 21.68 4.21
C GLU A 8 7.02 21.96 2.80
N ILE A 9 7.57 23.14 2.56
CA ILE A 9 8.19 23.52 1.28
C ILE A 9 9.39 22.62 0.97
N PHE A 10 10.27 22.40 1.94
CA PHE A 10 11.40 21.48 1.79
C PHE A 10 10.92 20.06 1.44
N TYR A 11 9.95 19.53 2.20
CA TYR A 11 9.37 18.20 1.99
C TYR A 11 8.79 18.04 0.57
N GLU A 12 7.99 19.02 0.11
CA GLU A 12 7.37 18.92 -1.22
C GLU A 12 8.38 19.06 -2.36
N VAL A 13 9.42 19.89 -2.20
CA VAL A 13 10.49 20.00 -3.22
C VAL A 13 11.29 18.72 -3.30
N TYR A 14 11.61 18.09 -2.17
CA TYR A 14 12.32 16.82 -2.12
C TYR A 14 11.49 15.70 -2.77
N LYS A 15 10.24 15.54 -2.35
CA LYS A 15 9.32 14.50 -2.84
C LYS A 15 9.10 14.57 -4.35
N ASN A 16 8.95 15.77 -4.90
CA ASN A 16 8.67 15.96 -6.33
C ASN A 16 9.95 16.11 -7.18
N SER A 17 11.13 16.21 -6.58
CA SER A 17 12.39 16.50 -7.25
C SER A 17 12.32 17.70 -8.21
N SER A 18 11.38 18.64 -7.94
CA SER A 18 11.04 19.78 -8.81
C SER A 18 10.45 20.94 -8.02
N MET A 19 11.06 22.11 -8.13
CA MET A 19 10.53 23.35 -7.51
C MET A 19 9.20 23.77 -8.16
N THR A 20 9.05 23.56 -9.46
CA THR A 20 7.81 23.92 -10.18
C THR A 20 6.65 23.01 -9.79
N ALA A 21 6.89 21.69 -9.69
CA ALA A 21 5.88 20.74 -9.25
C ALA A 21 5.47 21.01 -7.79
N ALA A 22 6.42 21.30 -6.90
CA ALA A 22 6.15 21.67 -5.52
C ALA A 22 5.34 22.99 -5.42
N ALA A 23 5.68 23.99 -6.24
CA ALA A 23 4.98 25.27 -6.31
C ALA A 23 3.51 25.08 -6.71
N ASN A 24 3.25 24.30 -7.76
CA ASN A 24 1.90 23.96 -8.21
C ASN A 24 1.11 23.24 -7.11
N LYS A 25 1.72 22.26 -6.43
CA LYS A 25 1.07 21.50 -5.37
C LYS A 25 0.75 22.36 -4.15
N LEU A 26 1.62 23.28 -3.79
CA LEU A 26 1.43 24.20 -2.65
C LEU A 26 0.65 25.47 -3.02
N GLN A 27 0.25 25.63 -4.28
CA GLN A 27 -0.47 26.80 -4.82
C GLN A 27 0.25 28.13 -4.55
N ILE A 28 1.60 28.13 -4.67
CA ILE A 28 2.44 29.31 -4.54
C ILE A 28 3.36 29.46 -5.75
N SER A 29 3.98 30.63 -5.92
CA SER A 29 4.88 30.87 -7.05
C SER A 29 6.22 30.13 -6.89
N GLN A 30 6.80 29.65 -7.98
CA GLN A 30 8.12 29.01 -7.99
C GLN A 30 9.24 29.94 -7.43
N PRO A 31 9.25 31.29 -7.70
CA PRO A 31 10.18 32.19 -7.05
C PRO A 31 10.06 32.20 -5.52
N SER A 32 8.85 32.07 -4.97
CA SER A 32 8.61 31.94 -3.53
C SER A 32 9.25 30.67 -2.96
N ILE A 33 9.09 29.53 -3.61
CA ILE A 33 9.77 28.27 -3.26
C ILE A 33 11.30 28.49 -3.22
N SER A 34 11.86 29.06 -4.29
CA SER A 34 13.31 29.28 -4.42
C SER A 34 13.84 30.22 -3.32
N LYS A 35 13.11 31.28 -2.98
CA LYS A 35 13.46 32.22 -1.91
C LYS A 35 13.43 31.53 -0.54
N THR A 36 12.40 30.75 -0.29
CA THR A 36 12.24 30.02 0.97
C THR A 36 13.33 28.97 1.15
N LEU A 37 13.64 28.19 0.12
CA LEU A 37 14.75 27.21 0.21
C LEU A 37 16.09 27.87 0.49
N LYS A 38 16.39 29.01 -0.16
CA LYS A 38 17.61 29.77 0.17
C LYS A 38 17.63 30.23 1.62
N SER A 39 16.49 30.67 2.16
CA SER A 39 16.37 31.07 3.56
C SER A 39 16.60 29.87 4.51
N ILE A 40 16.05 28.70 4.17
CA ILE A 40 16.25 27.46 4.94
C ILE A 40 17.74 27.10 4.94
N GLU A 41 18.37 27.02 3.77
CA GLU A 41 19.81 26.71 3.63
C GLU A 41 20.71 27.71 4.37
N SER A 42 20.36 29.00 4.31
CA SER A 42 21.06 30.03 5.07
C SER A 42 20.96 29.84 6.60
N ASN A 43 19.76 29.45 7.08
CA ASN A 43 19.53 29.21 8.50
C ASN A 43 20.21 27.93 9.01
N LEU A 44 20.33 26.92 8.15
CA LEU A 44 20.97 25.65 8.47
C LEU A 44 22.49 25.69 8.32
N GLY A 45 23.01 26.59 7.48
CA GLY A 45 24.45 26.73 7.21
C GLY A 45 24.97 25.73 6.15
N PHE A 46 24.09 24.94 5.52
CA PHE A 46 24.45 23.98 4.47
C PHE A 46 23.41 23.92 3.35
N LYS A 47 23.78 23.32 2.21
CA LYS A 47 22.90 23.17 1.06
C LYS A 47 22.02 21.94 1.20
N LEU A 48 20.74 22.10 0.88
CA LEU A 48 19.78 20.99 0.79
C LEU A 48 19.74 20.40 -0.61
N PHE A 49 19.96 21.23 -1.64
CA PHE A 49 19.89 20.80 -3.02
C PHE A 49 21.04 21.31 -3.86
N ILE A 50 21.55 20.45 -4.75
CA ILE A 50 22.53 20.79 -5.76
C ILE A 50 21.81 20.90 -7.11
N ARG A 51 22.08 21.98 -7.86
CA ARG A 51 21.54 22.19 -9.20
C ARG A 51 22.54 21.69 -10.24
N LYS A 52 22.12 20.72 -11.05
CA LYS A 52 22.85 20.27 -12.25
C LYS A 52 21.99 20.57 -13.48
N GLY A 53 22.19 21.75 -14.09
CA GLY A 53 21.33 22.26 -15.17
C GLY A 53 19.89 22.48 -14.71
N LYS A 54 18.93 21.78 -15.35
CA LYS A 54 17.49 21.85 -14.98
C LYS A 54 17.08 20.89 -13.86
N LYS A 55 17.96 19.97 -13.44
CA LYS A 55 17.66 18.98 -12.40
C LYS A 55 18.12 19.46 -11.03
N ILE A 56 17.33 19.14 -10.03
CA ILE A 56 17.61 19.35 -8.60
C ILE A 56 17.90 18.00 -7.99
N THR A 57 19.06 17.87 -7.34
CA THR A 57 19.48 16.65 -6.64
C THR A 57 19.62 16.97 -5.15
N PRO A 58 19.03 16.20 -4.24
CA PRO A 58 19.19 16.39 -2.80
C PRO A 58 20.63 16.05 -2.37
N THR A 59 21.11 16.76 -1.36
CA THR A 59 22.36 16.44 -0.63
C THR A 59 22.14 15.27 0.33
N ASP A 60 23.18 14.73 0.95
CA ASP A 60 23.03 13.65 1.92
C ASP A 60 22.35 14.13 3.19
N GLU A 61 22.63 15.36 3.62
CA GLU A 61 21.95 16.05 4.72
C GLU A 61 20.45 16.22 4.42
N ALA A 62 20.09 16.54 3.18
CA ALA A 62 18.69 16.63 2.79
C ALA A 62 17.97 15.29 2.80
N LYS A 63 18.67 14.19 2.47
CA LYS A 63 18.09 12.83 2.55
C LYS A 63 17.74 12.47 4.00
N GLU A 64 18.66 12.75 4.93
CA GLU A 64 18.44 12.50 6.35
C GLU A 64 17.31 13.38 6.89
N LEU A 65 17.33 14.69 6.62
CA LEU A 65 16.29 15.61 7.06
C LEU A 65 14.90 15.32 6.47
N TYR A 66 14.83 14.70 5.29
CA TYR A 66 13.56 14.38 4.66
C TYR A 66 12.70 13.42 5.51
N GLU A 67 13.32 12.45 6.16
CA GLU A 67 12.59 11.51 7.03
C GLU A 67 11.88 12.25 8.17
N TYR A 68 12.58 13.17 8.83
CA TYR A 68 12.01 14.00 9.90
C TYR A 68 11.00 15.03 9.38
N ALA A 69 11.24 15.63 8.21
CA ALA A 69 10.31 16.55 7.58
C ALA A 69 9.01 15.84 7.18
N SER A 70 9.09 14.59 6.76
CA SER A 70 7.93 13.73 6.47
C SER A 70 7.08 13.54 7.73
N ILE A 71 7.71 13.19 8.87
CA ILE A 71 7.03 13.00 10.15
C ILE A 71 6.28 14.28 10.56
N VAL A 72 6.98 15.43 10.57
CA VAL A 72 6.41 16.71 10.98
C VAL A 72 5.24 17.12 10.07
N THR A 73 5.43 17.02 8.74
CA THR A 73 4.40 17.41 7.76
C THR A 73 3.15 16.56 7.92
N ASN A 74 3.31 15.27 8.17
CA ASN A 74 2.19 14.36 8.36
C ASN A 74 1.49 14.59 9.71
N GLN A 75 2.21 14.95 10.77
CA GLN A 75 1.60 15.33 12.05
C GLN A 75 0.80 16.64 11.94
N LEU A 76 1.26 17.61 11.15
CA LEU A 76 0.48 18.82 10.86
C LEU A 76 -0.80 18.52 10.08
N LYS A 77 -0.75 17.61 9.11
CA LYS A 77 -1.96 17.13 8.40
C LYS A 77 -2.92 16.42 9.37
N ASN A 78 -2.39 15.59 10.26
CA ASN A 78 -3.16 14.91 11.32
C ASN A 78 -3.90 15.92 12.22
N PHE A 79 -3.18 16.91 12.69
CA PHE A 79 -3.77 17.97 13.52
C PHE A 79 -4.92 18.68 12.80
N ASN A 80 -4.70 19.10 11.55
CA ASN A 80 -5.72 19.78 10.75
C ASN A 80 -6.93 18.87 10.45
N TYR A 81 -6.72 17.59 10.21
CA TYR A 81 -7.79 16.60 10.02
C TYR A 81 -8.64 16.51 11.28
N ILE A 82 -8.03 16.28 12.44
CA ILE A 82 -8.73 16.19 13.72
C ILE A 82 -9.48 17.49 14.04
N ALA A 83 -8.85 18.65 13.83
CA ALA A 83 -9.50 19.94 14.04
C ALA A 83 -10.73 20.13 13.13
N ASN A 84 -10.67 19.65 11.90
CA ASN A 84 -11.78 19.68 10.96
C ASN A 84 -12.90 18.69 11.33
N THR A 85 -12.59 17.52 11.89
CA THR A 85 -13.61 16.57 12.37
C THR A 85 -14.42 17.16 13.53
N PHE A 86 -13.81 17.94 14.41
CA PHE A 86 -14.55 18.68 15.46
C PHE A 86 -15.45 19.79 14.90
N ARG A 87 -15.08 20.37 13.76
CA ARG A 87 -15.85 21.43 13.09
C ARG A 87 -17.02 20.90 12.29
N SER A 88 -16.85 19.75 11.64
CA SER A 88 -17.91 19.06 10.94
C SER A 88 -18.57 18.10 11.92
N LYS A 89 -19.89 18.28 12.18
CA LYS A 89 -20.73 17.18 12.67
C LYS A 89 -20.87 16.11 11.57
N SER A 90 -19.78 15.72 10.92
CA SER A 90 -19.80 14.78 9.81
C SER A 90 -20.08 13.39 10.36
N LEU A 91 -20.92 12.70 9.65
CA LEU A 91 -21.23 11.30 9.81
C LEU A 91 -19.94 10.51 10.06
N ASP A 92 -19.84 9.88 11.23
CA ASP A 92 -18.65 9.16 11.66
C ASP A 92 -18.49 7.88 10.84
N TYR A 93 -17.72 7.97 9.73
CA TYR A 93 -17.30 6.80 8.96
C TYR A 93 -16.07 6.17 9.60
N ILE A 94 -16.04 4.86 9.71
CA ILE A 94 -14.82 4.10 9.95
C ILE A 94 -14.07 4.05 8.61
N ASN A 95 -12.94 4.75 8.54
CA ASN A 95 -12.12 4.83 7.34
C ASN A 95 -11.15 3.65 7.31
N ILE A 96 -11.38 2.69 6.41
CA ILE A 96 -10.56 1.50 6.25
C ILE A 96 -9.66 1.67 5.04
N GLY A 97 -8.35 1.78 5.27
CA GLY A 97 -7.34 1.69 4.22
C GLY A 97 -7.07 0.22 3.88
N THR A 98 -7.16 -0.16 2.62
CA THR A 98 -6.93 -1.54 2.21
C THR A 98 -6.39 -1.65 0.79
N THR A 99 -5.82 -2.79 0.43
CA THR A 99 -5.38 -3.05 -0.95
C THR A 99 -6.58 -3.35 -1.85
N PRO A 100 -6.50 -3.04 -3.16
CA PRO A 100 -7.61 -3.27 -4.09
C PRO A 100 -8.18 -4.69 -4.02
N SER A 101 -7.32 -5.70 -3.97
CA SER A 101 -7.77 -7.10 -3.92
C SER A 101 -8.56 -7.43 -2.64
N LEU A 102 -8.14 -6.92 -1.48
CA LEU A 102 -8.87 -7.12 -0.22
C LEU A 102 -10.16 -6.30 -0.17
N ALA A 103 -10.19 -5.12 -0.80
CA ALA A 103 -11.40 -4.31 -0.94
C ALA A 103 -12.49 -5.01 -1.78
N GLU A 104 -12.10 -5.93 -2.66
CA GLU A 104 -13.01 -6.69 -3.52
C GLU A 104 -13.33 -8.10 -2.97
N THR A 105 -12.56 -8.57 -1.98
CA THR A 105 -12.69 -9.95 -1.46
C THR A 105 -13.10 -10.00 0.01
N LEU A 106 -12.17 -9.85 0.92
CA LEU A 106 -12.36 -10.08 2.36
C LEU A 106 -13.09 -8.93 3.06
N VAL A 107 -12.72 -7.69 2.77
CA VAL A 107 -13.22 -6.54 3.52
C VAL A 107 -14.74 -6.35 3.40
N PRO A 108 -15.37 -6.51 2.22
CA PRO A 108 -16.82 -6.46 2.10
C PRO A 108 -17.53 -7.49 2.97
N ASP A 109 -17.03 -8.73 3.03
CA ASP A 109 -17.63 -9.79 3.82
C ASP A 109 -17.59 -9.45 5.33
N LEU A 110 -16.46 -8.89 5.81
CA LEU A 110 -16.30 -8.44 7.19
C LEU A 110 -17.26 -7.29 7.53
N ILE A 111 -17.44 -6.33 6.63
CA ILE A 111 -18.37 -5.21 6.80
C ILE A 111 -19.81 -5.72 6.85
N ILE A 112 -20.18 -6.64 5.95
CA ILE A 112 -21.54 -7.23 5.91
C ILE A 112 -21.84 -7.95 7.24
N GLU A 113 -20.93 -8.76 7.73
CA GLU A 113 -21.13 -9.49 8.99
C GLU A 113 -21.22 -8.54 10.18
N TYR A 114 -20.36 -7.52 10.24
CA TYR A 114 -20.46 -6.53 11.33
C TYR A 114 -21.72 -5.67 11.26
N SER A 115 -22.21 -5.34 10.07
CA SER A 115 -23.43 -4.56 9.88
C SER A 115 -24.70 -5.31 10.36
N LYS A 116 -24.66 -6.64 10.50
CA LYS A 116 -25.74 -7.41 11.13
C LYS A 116 -25.80 -7.17 12.64
N ILE A 117 -24.66 -6.83 13.27
CA ILE A 117 -24.53 -6.58 14.71
C ILE A 117 -24.75 -5.10 15.01
N LYS A 118 -24.20 -4.23 14.17
CA LYS A 118 -24.28 -2.76 14.30
C LYS A 118 -24.71 -2.12 12.97
N PRO A 119 -26.03 -2.10 12.67
CA PRO A 119 -26.57 -1.60 11.41
C PRO A 119 -26.32 -0.10 11.15
N GLU A 120 -26.13 0.68 12.21
CA GLU A 120 -25.84 2.12 12.14
C GLU A 120 -24.40 2.44 11.75
N SER A 121 -23.50 1.46 11.75
CA SER A 121 -22.10 1.66 11.43
C SER A 121 -21.91 2.09 9.98
N ARG A 122 -21.00 3.02 9.76
CA ARG A 122 -20.68 3.56 8.44
C ARG A 122 -19.23 3.35 8.12
N PHE A 123 -18.95 2.92 6.89
CA PHE A 123 -17.62 2.58 6.43
C PHE A 123 -17.25 3.38 5.20
N ASN A 124 -16.00 3.79 5.13
CA ASN A 124 -15.38 4.38 3.96
C ASN A 124 -14.15 3.54 3.59
N LEU A 125 -14.15 2.94 2.40
CA LEU A 125 -13.03 2.14 1.92
C LEU A 125 -12.08 3.01 1.09
N ILE A 126 -10.83 3.04 1.49
CA ILE A 126 -9.76 3.81 0.85
C ILE A 126 -8.75 2.82 0.26
N ASN A 127 -8.66 2.79 -1.07
CA ASN A 127 -7.66 1.96 -1.72
C ASN A 127 -6.26 2.52 -1.49
N LEU A 128 -5.37 1.65 -1.01
CA LEU A 128 -3.97 1.93 -0.74
C LEU A 128 -3.10 1.18 -1.74
N ASN A 129 -2.16 1.88 -2.36
CA ASN A 129 -1.08 1.25 -3.10
C ASN A 129 0.04 0.81 -2.14
N SER A 130 1.04 0.11 -2.67
CA SER A 130 2.17 -0.40 -1.87
C SER A 130 2.99 0.69 -1.18
N ILE A 131 3.09 1.88 -1.78
CA ILE A 131 3.79 3.03 -1.19
C ILE A 131 2.96 3.61 -0.05
N ASP A 132 1.64 3.73 -0.26
CA ASP A 132 0.72 4.18 0.77
C ASP A 132 0.77 3.30 2.02
N LEU A 133 0.92 1.98 1.86
CA LEU A 133 1.03 1.05 2.99
C LEU A 133 2.30 1.23 3.82
N ILE A 134 3.40 1.67 3.20
CA ILE A 134 4.65 2.00 3.91
C ILE A 134 4.50 3.33 4.66
N GLU A 135 3.83 4.31 4.04
CA GLU A 135 3.60 5.65 4.59
C GLU A 135 2.31 5.75 5.43
N GLU A 136 1.57 4.67 5.56
CA GLU A 136 0.22 4.58 6.13
C GLU A 136 0.08 5.21 7.51
N ARG A 137 1.05 4.98 8.41
CA ARG A 137 1.04 5.57 9.77
C ARG A 137 0.91 7.09 9.77
N TYR A 138 1.08 7.73 8.61
CA TYR A 138 1.05 9.17 8.44
C TYR A 138 -0.23 9.67 7.75
N LYS A 139 -1.13 8.78 7.31
CA LYS A 139 -2.43 9.20 6.75
C LYS A 139 -3.44 9.40 7.88
N PRO A 140 -3.78 10.64 8.21
CA PRO A 140 -4.67 10.95 9.34
C PRO A 140 -6.09 10.46 9.12
N GLU A 141 -6.49 10.39 7.85
CA GLU A 141 -7.83 9.98 7.43
C GLU A 141 -8.11 8.49 7.58
N ILE A 142 -7.10 7.65 7.84
CA ILE A 142 -7.26 6.20 7.99
C ILE A 142 -7.35 5.85 9.47
N ASP A 143 -8.48 5.27 9.88
CA ASP A 143 -8.71 4.76 11.22
C ASP A 143 -8.13 3.36 11.41
N MET A 144 -8.28 2.51 10.38
CA MET A 144 -7.84 1.12 10.38
C MET A 144 -7.24 0.74 9.02
N THR A 145 -6.21 -0.12 9.02
CA THR A 145 -5.68 -0.71 7.79
C THR A 145 -5.86 -2.21 7.80
N ILE A 146 -6.31 -2.73 6.66
CA ILE A 146 -6.38 -4.17 6.39
C ILE A 146 -5.53 -4.46 5.16
N CYS A 147 -4.41 -5.19 5.33
CA CYS A 147 -3.48 -5.46 4.25
C CYS A 147 -2.75 -6.80 4.40
N PHE A 148 -2.14 -7.26 3.28
CA PHE A 148 -1.33 -8.47 3.27
C PHE A 148 0.01 -8.24 3.98
N ASN A 149 0.46 -9.24 4.76
CA ASN A 149 1.82 -9.36 5.31
C ASN A 149 2.35 -8.08 5.99
N ALA A 150 1.48 -7.34 6.68
CA ALA A 150 1.86 -6.12 7.35
C ALA A 150 2.97 -6.35 8.38
N ARG A 151 3.94 -5.45 8.40
CA ARG A 151 4.94 -5.41 9.48
C ARG A 151 4.32 -4.78 10.72
N SER A 152 4.69 -5.29 11.89
CA SER A 152 4.30 -4.66 13.16
C SER A 152 4.90 -3.26 13.24
N ILE A 153 4.04 -2.27 13.47
CA ILE A 153 4.43 -0.89 13.70
C ILE A 153 4.40 -0.67 15.22
N SER A 154 5.43 -0.07 15.79
CA SER A 154 5.61 0.08 17.25
C SER A 154 4.42 0.68 17.99
N ASP A 155 3.66 1.56 17.32
CA ASP A 155 2.54 2.31 17.90
C ASP A 155 1.16 1.88 17.36
N SER A 156 1.05 0.61 16.93
CA SER A 156 -0.22 0.04 16.47
C SER A 156 -0.58 -1.25 17.22
N LYS A 157 -1.89 -1.51 17.33
CA LYS A 157 -2.42 -2.84 17.60
C LYS A 157 -2.51 -3.56 16.26
N ASN A 158 -2.03 -4.78 16.19
CA ASN A 158 -1.98 -5.58 14.96
C ASN A 158 -2.49 -6.99 15.25
N ILE A 159 -3.45 -7.45 14.47
CA ILE A 159 -3.98 -8.82 14.52
C ILE A 159 -3.96 -9.45 13.13
N ILE A 160 -3.79 -10.77 13.10
CA ILE A 160 -3.92 -11.55 11.86
C ILE A 160 -5.38 -11.98 11.77
N ILE A 161 -6.07 -11.57 10.70
CA ILE A 161 -7.51 -11.87 10.48
C ILE A 161 -7.74 -12.94 9.42
N ALA A 162 -6.74 -13.29 8.63
CA ALA A 162 -6.79 -14.41 7.70
C ALA A 162 -5.39 -14.91 7.37
N LYS A 163 -5.30 -16.16 6.95
CA LYS A 163 -4.10 -16.79 6.39
C LYS A 163 -4.49 -17.62 5.18
N GLY A 164 -3.60 -17.74 4.22
CA GLY A 164 -3.85 -18.56 3.03
C GLY A 164 -2.59 -18.80 2.23
N LYS A 165 -2.78 -19.48 1.10
CA LYS A 165 -1.73 -19.81 0.12
C LYS A 165 -1.91 -19.02 -1.15
N HIS A 166 -0.86 -19.01 -1.96
CA HIS A 166 -0.95 -18.50 -3.32
C HIS A 166 -1.18 -19.66 -4.29
N TYR A 167 -1.85 -19.35 -5.37
CA TYR A 167 -2.17 -20.28 -6.45
C TYR A 167 -1.71 -19.71 -7.79
N LEU A 168 -1.29 -20.57 -8.70
CA LEU A 168 -1.13 -20.18 -10.07
C LEU A 168 -2.51 -20.11 -10.76
N ILE A 169 -2.74 -19.03 -11.48
CA ILE A 169 -3.88 -18.89 -12.38
C ILE A 169 -3.40 -18.82 -13.83
N SER A 170 -4.15 -19.45 -14.71
CA SER A 170 -3.88 -19.47 -16.15
C SER A 170 -5.17 -19.47 -16.96
N PRO A 171 -5.18 -18.94 -18.20
CA PRO A 171 -6.31 -19.09 -19.09
C PRO A 171 -6.63 -20.57 -19.36
N LYS A 172 -7.89 -20.91 -19.50
CA LYS A 172 -8.33 -22.29 -19.83
C LYS A 172 -7.60 -22.88 -21.04
N LYS A 173 -7.35 -22.08 -22.07
CA LYS A 173 -6.66 -22.49 -23.29
C LYS A 173 -5.25 -23.03 -23.08
N TYR A 174 -4.60 -22.72 -21.95
CA TYR A 174 -3.25 -23.24 -21.66
C TYR A 174 -3.28 -24.67 -21.11
N ASN A 175 -4.46 -25.15 -20.71
CA ASN A 175 -4.70 -26.53 -20.25
C ASN A 175 -3.69 -27.03 -19.20
N LEU A 176 -3.32 -26.17 -18.25
CA LEU A 176 -2.40 -26.52 -17.19
C LEU A 176 -3.04 -27.46 -16.17
N ASN A 177 -2.22 -28.36 -15.62
CA ASN A 177 -2.64 -29.31 -14.60
C ASN A 177 -3.08 -28.63 -13.31
N LYS A 178 -3.91 -29.32 -12.53
CA LYS A 178 -4.32 -28.85 -11.19
C LYS A 178 -3.14 -28.69 -10.22
N ASN A 179 -2.09 -29.45 -10.41
CA ASN A 179 -0.85 -29.40 -9.64
C ASN A 179 0.31 -29.14 -10.60
N ILE A 180 1.16 -28.17 -10.32
CA ILE A 180 2.25 -27.74 -11.19
C ILE A 180 3.54 -27.49 -10.40
N PHE A 181 4.67 -27.59 -11.07
CA PHE A 181 5.95 -27.07 -10.61
C PHE A 181 6.26 -25.75 -11.32
N LEU A 182 6.90 -24.81 -10.64
CA LEU A 182 7.19 -23.49 -11.22
C LEU A 182 8.13 -23.56 -12.43
N LYS A 183 9.01 -24.56 -12.49
CA LYS A 183 9.85 -24.81 -13.67
C LYS A 183 9.06 -25.11 -14.95
N ASP A 184 7.83 -25.63 -14.82
CA ASP A 184 7.01 -26.03 -15.98
C ASP A 184 6.29 -24.84 -16.62
N ILE A 185 6.33 -23.67 -15.99
CA ILE A 185 5.60 -22.48 -16.44
C ILE A 185 6.50 -21.37 -16.99
N VAL A 186 7.81 -21.52 -17.00
CA VAL A 186 8.78 -20.48 -17.36
C VAL A 186 8.60 -19.90 -18.75
N HIS A 187 8.06 -20.68 -19.68
CA HIS A 187 7.86 -20.27 -21.07
C HIS A 187 6.56 -19.51 -21.32
N PHE A 188 5.63 -19.47 -20.34
CA PHE A 188 4.40 -18.70 -20.49
C PHE A 188 4.63 -17.21 -20.18
N PRO A 189 3.89 -16.29 -20.85
CA PRO A 189 3.89 -14.88 -20.45
C PRO A 189 3.47 -14.75 -18.99
N TYR A 190 4.33 -14.18 -18.16
CA TYR A 190 4.10 -14.04 -16.72
C TYR A 190 3.75 -12.60 -16.33
N ILE A 191 2.71 -12.47 -15.53
CA ILE A 191 2.26 -11.21 -14.93
C ILE A 191 2.82 -11.14 -13.51
N GLU A 192 3.81 -10.29 -13.32
CA GLU A 192 4.44 -10.05 -12.02
C GLU A 192 3.54 -9.18 -11.13
N ILE A 193 3.35 -9.61 -9.88
CA ILE A 193 2.72 -8.77 -8.86
C ILE A 193 3.80 -7.99 -8.13
N THR A 194 3.87 -6.69 -8.43
CA THR A 194 4.83 -5.77 -7.83
C THR A 194 4.31 -5.21 -6.51
N ASN A 195 4.19 -6.04 -5.50
CA ASN A 195 3.85 -5.57 -4.17
C ASN A 195 5.15 -5.29 -3.40
N LEU A 196 5.41 -4.03 -3.01
CA LEU A 196 6.60 -3.63 -2.25
C LEU A 196 6.77 -4.42 -0.95
N LEU A 197 5.69 -4.89 -0.34
CA LEU A 197 5.76 -5.73 0.85
C LEU A 197 6.33 -7.13 0.55
N SER A 198 6.20 -7.61 -0.68
CA SER A 198 6.80 -8.87 -1.12
C SER A 198 8.30 -8.74 -1.43
N LEU A 199 8.77 -7.56 -1.82
CA LEU A 199 10.19 -7.32 -2.12
C LEU A 199 11.11 -7.45 -0.89
N TYR A 200 10.57 -7.27 0.31
CA TYR A 200 11.32 -7.38 1.57
C TYR A 200 11.18 -8.72 2.27
N SER A 201 10.45 -9.67 1.68
CA SER A 201 10.27 -11.02 2.21
C SER A 201 11.25 -11.97 1.52
N LYS A 202 12.09 -12.68 2.31
CA LYS A 202 12.95 -13.77 1.79
C LYS A 202 12.16 -14.91 1.14
N SER A 203 10.86 -14.96 1.34
CA SER A 203 9.93 -15.93 0.75
C SER A 203 9.08 -15.32 -0.36
N SER A 204 9.59 -14.31 -1.08
CA SER A 204 8.88 -13.75 -2.23
C SER A 204 8.92 -14.70 -3.41
N ILE A 205 7.87 -14.67 -4.23
CA ILE A 205 7.80 -15.43 -5.48
C ILE A 205 9.00 -15.12 -6.37
N MET A 206 9.40 -13.85 -6.44
CA MET A 206 10.56 -13.40 -7.20
C MET A 206 11.87 -13.98 -6.66
N SER A 207 12.06 -14.00 -5.33
CA SER A 207 13.26 -14.60 -4.72
C SER A 207 13.38 -16.08 -5.08
N TYR A 208 12.26 -16.81 -5.09
CA TYR A 208 12.25 -18.21 -5.47
C TYR A 208 12.72 -18.42 -6.93
N PHE A 209 12.25 -17.59 -7.88
CA PHE A 209 12.67 -17.68 -9.27
C PHE A 209 14.17 -17.42 -9.41
N ILE A 210 14.71 -16.42 -8.73
CA ILE A 210 16.12 -16.07 -8.75
C ILE A 210 16.97 -17.20 -8.13
N GLU A 211 16.62 -17.67 -6.94
CA GLU A 211 17.35 -18.70 -6.19
C GLU A 211 17.39 -20.05 -6.92
N ASN A 212 16.36 -20.35 -7.72
CA ASN A 212 16.28 -21.59 -8.50
C ASN A 212 16.71 -21.41 -9.97
N ASN A 213 17.28 -20.26 -10.34
CA ASN A 213 17.72 -19.94 -11.71
C ASN A 213 16.61 -20.18 -12.76
N LEU A 214 15.38 -19.84 -12.44
CA LEU A 214 14.24 -19.95 -13.34
C LEU A 214 14.12 -18.66 -14.16
N ASP A 215 14.33 -18.78 -15.49
CA ASP A 215 14.20 -17.67 -16.44
C ASP A 215 12.74 -17.48 -16.84
N ILE A 216 12.05 -16.64 -16.09
CA ILE A 216 10.62 -16.36 -16.26
C ILE A 216 10.41 -15.31 -17.35
N ASN A 217 9.46 -15.59 -18.24
CA ASN A 217 9.07 -14.67 -19.30
C ASN A 217 8.18 -13.52 -18.77
N PHE A 218 8.79 -12.53 -18.12
CA PHE A 218 8.07 -11.37 -17.59
C PHE A 218 7.55 -10.49 -18.72
N GLN A 219 6.24 -10.34 -18.84
CA GLN A 219 5.59 -9.55 -19.89
C GLN A 219 4.80 -8.36 -19.36
N LEU A 220 4.34 -8.43 -18.12
CA LEU A 220 3.53 -7.39 -17.52
C LEU A 220 3.76 -7.31 -16.01
N LYS A 221 3.60 -6.10 -15.45
CA LYS A 221 3.62 -5.86 -14.01
C LYS A 221 2.27 -5.32 -13.56
N SER A 222 1.79 -5.79 -12.43
CA SER A 222 0.58 -5.29 -11.78
C SER A 222 0.84 -5.14 -10.28
N ASP A 223 0.25 -4.15 -9.65
CA ASP A 223 0.27 -3.95 -8.19
C ASP A 223 -0.93 -4.59 -7.48
N SER A 224 -1.84 -5.21 -8.24
CA SER A 224 -3.08 -5.81 -7.74
C SER A 224 -3.30 -7.23 -8.25
N TYR A 225 -3.63 -8.14 -7.35
CA TYR A 225 -4.06 -9.51 -7.68
C TYR A 225 -5.35 -9.52 -8.52
N SER A 226 -6.30 -8.62 -8.24
CA SER A 226 -7.56 -8.51 -9.00
C SER A 226 -7.32 -8.11 -10.45
N SER A 227 -6.40 -7.16 -10.69
CA SER A 227 -6.03 -6.76 -12.05
C SER A 227 -5.36 -7.91 -12.81
N ALA A 228 -4.45 -8.65 -12.15
CA ALA A 228 -3.82 -9.82 -12.76
C ALA A 228 -4.86 -10.90 -13.09
N LEU A 229 -5.82 -11.17 -12.18
CA LEU A 229 -6.92 -12.10 -12.44
C LEU A 229 -7.75 -11.69 -13.66
N SER A 230 -8.06 -10.40 -13.79
CA SER A 230 -8.82 -9.88 -14.94
C SER A 230 -8.08 -10.08 -16.26
N ILE A 231 -6.76 -9.84 -16.30
CA ILE A 231 -5.93 -10.01 -17.49
C ILE A 231 -5.84 -11.49 -17.88
N VAL A 232 -5.61 -12.37 -16.90
CA VAL A 232 -5.55 -13.82 -17.14
C VAL A 232 -6.92 -14.35 -17.60
N SER A 233 -8.03 -13.86 -17.03
CA SER A 233 -9.38 -14.20 -17.46
C SER A 233 -9.68 -13.75 -18.90
N GLY A 234 -9.06 -12.66 -19.34
CA GLY A 234 -9.06 -12.19 -20.73
C GLY A 234 -8.22 -13.04 -21.68
N GLY A 235 -7.56 -14.07 -21.18
CA GLY A 235 -6.79 -15.02 -21.98
C GLY A 235 -5.30 -14.66 -22.16
N TYR A 236 -4.76 -13.71 -21.41
CA TYR A 236 -3.36 -13.32 -21.52
C TYR A 236 -2.53 -13.73 -20.29
N GLY A 237 -1.45 -14.48 -20.53
CA GLY A 237 -0.43 -14.80 -19.54
C GLY A 237 -0.91 -15.68 -18.38
N ILE A 238 -0.04 -15.80 -17.40
CA ILE A 238 -0.27 -16.51 -16.15
C ILE A 238 0.16 -15.60 -14.99
N SER A 239 -0.36 -15.86 -13.78
CA SER A 239 0.07 -15.14 -12.57
C SER A 239 -0.05 -16.02 -11.34
N ILE A 240 0.68 -15.69 -10.28
CA ILE A 240 0.51 -16.27 -8.96
C ILE A 240 -0.21 -15.24 -8.09
N ILE A 241 -1.41 -15.62 -7.61
CA ILE A 241 -2.29 -14.74 -6.84
C ILE A 241 -2.68 -15.38 -5.51
N ASP A 242 -3.18 -14.57 -4.61
CA ASP A 242 -3.68 -15.02 -3.32
C ASP A 242 -4.97 -15.86 -3.44
N GLU A 243 -5.23 -16.69 -2.45
CA GLU A 243 -6.39 -17.59 -2.39
C GLU A 243 -7.73 -16.85 -2.42
N LEU A 244 -7.82 -15.69 -1.74
CA LEU A 244 -9.09 -14.94 -1.65
C LEU A 244 -9.48 -14.41 -3.02
N THR A 245 -8.53 -13.89 -3.78
CA THR A 245 -8.73 -13.46 -5.16
C THR A 245 -9.00 -14.64 -6.08
N ALA A 246 -8.27 -15.76 -5.92
CA ALA A 246 -8.46 -16.96 -6.72
C ALA A 246 -9.86 -17.56 -6.54
N LYS A 247 -10.45 -17.49 -5.35
CA LYS A 247 -11.83 -17.94 -5.07
C LYS A 247 -12.91 -17.15 -5.84
N LYS A 248 -12.63 -15.90 -6.23
CA LYS A 248 -13.54 -15.06 -7.03
C LYS A 248 -13.42 -15.32 -8.54
N ALA A 249 -12.43 -16.13 -8.95
CA ALA A 249 -12.19 -16.39 -10.37
C ALA A 249 -13.36 -17.17 -11.02
N ASN A 250 -13.71 -16.76 -12.24
CA ASN A 250 -14.61 -17.55 -13.08
C ASN A 250 -13.89 -18.80 -13.60
N LYS A 251 -14.29 -19.96 -13.06
CA LYS A 251 -13.70 -21.27 -13.38
C LYS A 251 -13.90 -21.72 -14.84
N ASP A 252 -14.76 -21.07 -15.58
CA ASP A 252 -14.93 -21.34 -17.02
C ASP A 252 -13.87 -20.64 -17.86
N LEU A 253 -13.27 -19.56 -17.34
CA LEU A 253 -12.26 -18.76 -18.03
C LEU A 253 -10.83 -19.12 -17.63
N VAL A 254 -10.62 -19.52 -16.37
CA VAL A 254 -9.28 -19.77 -15.81
C VAL A 254 -9.15 -21.14 -15.16
N ASN A 255 -7.94 -21.69 -15.19
CA ASN A 255 -7.51 -22.78 -14.35
C ASN A 255 -6.86 -22.20 -13.09
N ILE A 256 -7.07 -22.86 -11.95
CA ILE A 256 -6.40 -22.58 -10.67
C ILE A 256 -5.58 -23.83 -10.34
N SER A 257 -4.26 -23.65 -10.21
CA SER A 257 -3.33 -24.75 -9.97
C SER A 257 -2.59 -24.57 -8.65
N ASN A 258 -2.44 -25.67 -7.91
CA ASN A 258 -1.56 -25.73 -6.73
C ASN A 258 -0.10 -25.70 -7.20
N ILE A 259 0.74 -25.00 -6.46
CA ILE A 259 2.18 -24.97 -6.65
C ILE A 259 2.79 -26.02 -5.71
N LEU A 260 3.55 -26.98 -6.26
CA LEU A 260 4.03 -28.14 -5.51
C LEU A 260 5.43 -27.95 -4.92
N ASP A 261 6.27 -27.15 -5.52
CA ASP A 261 7.69 -26.99 -5.18
C ASP A 261 7.94 -25.88 -4.14
N THR A 262 6.90 -25.18 -3.73
CA THR A 262 6.99 -24.17 -2.69
C THR A 262 5.64 -23.87 -2.05
N ASP A 263 5.65 -23.46 -0.78
CA ASP A 263 4.48 -23.00 -0.04
C ASP A 263 4.53 -21.47 0.11
N PHE A 264 4.06 -20.77 -0.92
CA PHE A 264 3.85 -19.33 -0.80
C PHE A 264 2.60 -19.05 0.04
N THR A 265 2.81 -18.62 1.26
CA THR A 265 1.73 -18.27 2.19
C THR A 265 1.65 -16.76 2.38
N TYR A 266 0.47 -16.29 2.79
CA TYR A 266 0.25 -14.91 3.20
C TYR A 266 -0.53 -14.85 4.52
N ARG A 267 -0.48 -13.68 5.13
CA ARG A 267 -1.33 -13.29 6.26
C ARG A 267 -2.05 -12.01 5.89
N VAL A 268 -3.29 -11.88 6.31
CA VAL A 268 -4.00 -10.60 6.26
C VAL A 268 -4.01 -10.04 7.67
N ASN A 269 -3.56 -8.83 7.81
CA ASN A 269 -3.47 -8.13 9.08
C ASN A 269 -4.49 -7.00 9.13
N ALA A 270 -5.14 -6.83 10.26
CA ALA A 270 -5.86 -5.61 10.61
C ALA A 270 -5.03 -4.83 11.64
N MET A 271 -4.85 -3.54 11.40
CA MET A 271 -4.04 -2.66 12.24
C MET A 271 -4.82 -1.40 12.59
N VAL A 272 -4.71 -0.95 13.84
CA VAL A 272 -5.22 0.35 14.32
C VAL A 272 -4.13 1.04 15.11
N LYS A 273 -4.11 2.37 15.11
CA LYS A 273 -3.21 3.16 15.97
C LYS A 273 -3.56 2.89 17.44
N LYS A 274 -2.57 2.82 18.33
CA LYS A 274 -2.81 2.61 19.77
C LYS A 274 -3.69 3.69 20.40
N GLU A 275 -3.59 4.91 19.91
CA GLU A 275 -4.31 6.09 20.42
C GLU A 275 -5.62 6.35 19.67
N VAL A 276 -6.22 5.32 19.03
CA VAL A 276 -7.54 5.50 18.45
C VAL A 276 -8.56 5.72 19.56
N THR A 277 -9.07 6.94 19.65
CA THR A 277 -10.05 7.38 20.65
C THR A 277 -11.48 7.06 20.26
N ARG A 278 -11.73 6.62 19.01
CA ARG A 278 -13.07 6.35 18.48
C ARG A 278 -13.56 4.97 18.91
N ASN A 279 -14.67 4.94 19.63
CA ASN A 279 -15.27 3.71 20.14
C ASN A 279 -15.73 2.77 19.01
N ASP A 280 -16.34 3.31 17.95
CA ASP A 280 -16.85 2.55 16.81
C ASP A 280 -15.74 1.80 16.04
N CYS A 281 -14.59 2.43 15.85
CA CYS A 281 -13.42 1.78 15.25
C CYS A 281 -12.85 0.68 16.15
N ASN A 282 -12.76 0.93 17.46
CA ASN A 282 -12.31 -0.08 18.42
C ASN A 282 -13.29 -1.26 18.50
N ASP A 283 -14.60 -1.01 18.42
CA ASP A 283 -15.62 -2.06 18.42
C ASP A 283 -15.50 -2.94 17.16
N PHE A 284 -15.30 -2.32 15.99
CA PHE A 284 -15.05 -3.08 14.76
C PHE A 284 -13.74 -3.87 14.83
N PHE A 285 -12.67 -3.29 15.37
CA PHE A 285 -11.40 -4.00 15.56
C PHE A 285 -11.56 -5.20 16.52
N ASN A 286 -12.30 -5.05 17.60
CA ASN A 286 -12.59 -6.14 18.55
C ASN A 286 -13.46 -7.24 17.91
N PHE A 287 -14.40 -6.88 17.04
CA PHE A 287 -15.14 -7.83 16.23
C PHE A 287 -14.21 -8.65 15.33
N LEU A 288 -13.28 -8.01 14.64
CA LEU A 288 -12.30 -8.71 13.81
C LEU A 288 -11.43 -9.69 14.61
N TYR A 289 -11.12 -9.36 15.86
CA TYR A 289 -10.37 -10.25 16.75
C TYR A 289 -11.14 -11.52 17.10
N GLN A 290 -12.47 -11.44 17.20
CA GLN A 290 -13.35 -12.58 17.48
C GLN A 290 -13.71 -13.39 16.24
N TYR A 291 -13.54 -12.80 15.07
CA TYR A 291 -13.88 -13.41 13.77
C TYR A 291 -12.83 -14.45 13.32
N VAL A 292 -11.62 -14.43 13.87
CA VAL A 292 -10.50 -15.36 13.64
C VAL A 292 -10.58 -16.52 14.59
#